data_0a04b8b2d291a14cfcce914a81cb5865
#
_entry.id   0a04b8b2d291a14cfcce914a81cb5865
#
_cell.length_a   1.000
_cell.length_b   1.000
_cell.length_c   1.000
_cell.angle_alpha   90.00
_cell.angle_beta   90.00
_cell.angle_gamma   90.00
#
_symmetry.space_group_name_H-M   'P 1'
#
loop_
_entity.id
_entity.type
_entity.pdbx_description
1 polymer ?
#
loop_
_entity_poly.entity_id
_entity_poly.type
_entity_poly.pdbx_seq_one_letter_code
_entity_poly.pdbx_strand_id
1 'polypeptide(L)'
;MNHKRIAVVGGGAAGLMAAIAAAEGGGQVTLLEPNDRLGKKLNITGKGRCNVTNNCSREELLQNIPRNGRFLYGAFARFDSRDAMAFFEKLGVPLKTERGNRVFPQSDCAFDVSGALRRRCERLGMKWVRDRAVSVDTDGGRVCGVTGQQGTYPAEAVILATGGVSYPATGSTGDGYRMARDLGHEIVPPCGSLVPLVSGDDACRRMQGLALKNVELTALNGKNKVQFRDFGELLFTHFGVSGPLVLSASAHLRHWDREQYRLSIDLKPALDREKLEARILRDLGENPNRDFEKILAGLVPHSMVPVILERLEIPVGLKANSVTKAQRRALEELLKGFTVSVTGPRPVAEAIVTSGGVKVNQVQPSTMESKLTPGLYFAGEILDVDAYTGGFNLQIAWSTGHLAGTSAAVAEGE
;
A
#
# COMPACT_ATOMS: atom_id res chain seq x y z
N MET A 1 0.12 -29.50 -31.16
CA MET A 1 -0.44 -28.14 -31.02
C MET A 1 0.70 -27.20 -30.72
N ASN A 2 0.82 -26.12 -31.50
CA ASN A 2 1.88 -25.14 -31.24
C ASN A 2 1.45 -24.30 -30.04
N HIS A 3 2.08 -24.48 -28.88
CA HIS A 3 1.79 -23.70 -27.69
C HIS A 3 2.34 -22.29 -27.86
N LYS A 4 1.52 -21.26 -27.59
CA LYS A 4 1.93 -19.85 -27.64
C LYS A 4 3.06 -19.58 -26.63
N ARG A 5 4.17 -19.02 -27.08
CA ARG A 5 5.32 -18.68 -26.23
C ARG A 5 5.05 -17.37 -25.51
N ILE A 6 5.14 -17.40 -24.18
CA ILE A 6 4.83 -16.26 -23.32
C ILE A 6 6.03 -15.96 -22.41
N ALA A 7 6.54 -14.74 -22.47
CA ALA A 7 7.56 -14.29 -21.53
C ALA A 7 6.91 -13.46 -20.41
N VAL A 8 7.20 -13.80 -19.16
CA VAL A 8 6.79 -13.03 -17.97
C VAL A 8 8.03 -12.39 -17.37
N VAL A 9 8.03 -11.07 -17.25
CA VAL A 9 9.14 -10.29 -16.70
C VAL A 9 8.83 -9.87 -15.26
N GLY A 10 9.55 -10.44 -14.32
CA GLY A 10 9.40 -10.24 -12.88
C GLY A 10 8.73 -11.41 -12.16
N GLY A 11 9.46 -12.02 -11.21
CA GLY A 11 9.03 -13.16 -10.40
C GLY A 11 8.39 -12.76 -9.06
N GLY A 12 7.73 -11.61 -9.00
CA GLY A 12 6.94 -11.16 -7.85
C GLY A 12 5.54 -11.76 -7.81
N ALA A 13 4.68 -11.24 -6.94
CA ALA A 13 3.30 -11.70 -6.77
C ALA A 13 2.51 -11.75 -8.09
N ALA A 14 2.46 -10.62 -8.79
CA ALA A 14 1.72 -10.51 -10.06
C ALA A 14 2.31 -11.40 -11.15
N GLY A 15 3.65 -11.45 -11.27
CA GLY A 15 4.30 -12.26 -12.30
C GLY A 15 4.15 -13.76 -12.08
N LEU A 16 4.24 -14.24 -10.82
CA LEU A 16 3.99 -15.64 -10.51
C LEU A 16 2.54 -16.05 -10.82
N MET A 17 1.57 -15.20 -10.47
CA MET A 17 0.17 -15.45 -10.79
C MET A 17 -0.07 -15.43 -12.31
N ALA A 18 0.50 -14.45 -13.01
CA ALA A 18 0.38 -14.35 -14.47
C ALA A 18 1.00 -15.58 -15.17
N ALA A 19 2.16 -15.99 -14.72
CA ALA A 19 2.85 -17.15 -15.24
C ALA A 19 2.04 -18.46 -15.05
N ILE A 20 1.47 -18.65 -13.83
CA ILE A 20 0.61 -19.81 -13.54
C ILE A 20 -0.63 -19.77 -14.44
N ALA A 21 -1.35 -18.64 -14.50
CA ALA A 21 -2.56 -18.51 -15.30
C ALA A 21 -2.28 -18.72 -16.80
N ALA A 22 -1.16 -18.21 -17.32
CA ALA A 22 -0.76 -18.42 -18.72
C ALA A 22 -0.43 -19.90 -19.01
N ALA A 23 0.26 -20.59 -18.12
CA ALA A 23 0.59 -22.01 -18.29
C ALA A 23 -0.65 -22.90 -18.17
N GLU A 24 -1.57 -22.58 -17.24
CA GLU A 24 -2.86 -23.29 -17.11
C GLU A 24 -3.75 -23.07 -18.35
N GLY A 25 -3.61 -21.93 -19.04
CA GLY A 25 -4.23 -21.67 -20.35
C GLY A 25 -3.54 -22.31 -21.55
N GLY A 26 -2.50 -23.17 -21.33
CA GLY A 26 -1.79 -23.89 -22.39
C GLY A 26 -0.60 -23.14 -22.99
N GLY A 27 -0.22 -22.01 -22.45
CA GLY A 27 0.97 -21.25 -22.89
C GLY A 27 2.29 -21.91 -22.47
N GLN A 28 3.31 -21.81 -23.33
CA GLN A 28 4.69 -22.14 -22.98
C GLN A 28 5.36 -20.95 -22.30
N VAL A 29 5.50 -20.99 -20.97
CA VAL A 29 5.92 -19.83 -20.19
C VAL A 29 7.41 -19.84 -19.86
N THR A 30 8.08 -18.70 -20.16
CA THR A 30 9.41 -18.38 -19.65
C THR A 30 9.30 -17.19 -18.69
N LEU A 31 9.70 -17.41 -17.42
CA LEU A 31 9.71 -16.37 -16.36
C LEU A 31 11.12 -15.83 -16.20
N LEU A 32 11.32 -14.52 -16.42
CA LEU A 32 12.59 -13.83 -16.21
C LEU A 32 12.56 -13.13 -14.84
N GLU A 33 13.51 -13.49 -13.96
CA GLU A 33 13.69 -12.87 -12.65
C GLU A 33 15.18 -12.83 -12.29
N PRO A 34 15.78 -11.64 -12.08
CA PRO A 34 17.22 -11.54 -11.79
C PRO A 34 17.62 -12.00 -10.38
N ASN A 35 16.70 -12.01 -9.44
CA ASN A 35 16.96 -12.45 -8.07
C ASN A 35 17.24 -13.97 -7.98
N ASP A 36 17.89 -14.36 -6.90
CA ASP A 36 18.21 -15.77 -6.57
C ASP A 36 17.00 -16.57 -6.10
N ARG A 37 15.88 -15.91 -5.87
CA ARG A 37 14.62 -16.54 -5.44
C ARG A 37 13.40 -15.72 -5.89
N LEU A 38 12.33 -16.43 -6.20
CA LEU A 38 11.04 -15.86 -6.57
C LEU A 38 10.30 -15.32 -5.34
N GLY A 39 9.47 -14.29 -5.53
CA GLY A 39 8.63 -13.74 -4.47
C GLY A 39 9.38 -12.96 -3.40
N LYS A 40 10.55 -12.38 -3.69
CA LYS A 40 11.41 -11.72 -2.68
C LYS A 40 10.67 -10.62 -1.92
N LYS A 41 9.93 -9.73 -2.60
CA LYS A 41 9.11 -8.70 -1.95
C LYS A 41 7.92 -9.32 -1.22
N LEU A 42 7.29 -10.35 -1.77
CA LEU A 42 6.17 -11.06 -1.14
C LEU A 42 6.54 -11.60 0.24
N ASN A 43 7.76 -12.12 0.40
CA ASN A 43 8.26 -12.71 1.66
C ASN A 43 8.43 -11.70 2.81
N ILE A 44 8.50 -10.40 2.53
CA ILE A 44 8.60 -9.36 3.56
C ILE A 44 7.26 -8.67 3.85
N THR A 45 6.22 -8.95 3.06
CA THR A 45 4.88 -8.36 3.27
C THR A 45 4.27 -8.82 4.59
N GLY A 46 3.42 -7.96 5.18
CA GLY A 46 2.77 -8.28 6.45
C GLY A 46 3.75 -8.61 7.59
N LYS A 47 4.94 -8.02 7.60
CA LYS A 47 6.04 -8.30 8.55
C LYS A 47 6.51 -9.77 8.48
N GLY A 48 6.63 -10.32 7.28
CA GLY A 48 7.03 -11.71 7.04
C GLY A 48 5.91 -12.75 7.13
N ARG A 49 4.65 -12.29 7.36
CA ARG A 49 3.46 -13.16 7.45
C ARG A 49 2.72 -13.31 6.12
N CYS A 50 2.87 -12.39 5.19
CA CYS A 50 2.09 -12.23 3.94
C CYS A 50 0.59 -12.03 4.20
N ASN A 51 0.12 -10.79 4.15
CA ASN A 51 -1.31 -10.49 4.12
C ASN A 51 -1.85 -10.77 2.70
N VAL A 52 -2.25 -12.01 2.45
CA VAL A 52 -2.55 -12.56 1.11
C VAL A 52 -3.63 -11.76 0.40
N THR A 53 -4.71 -11.43 1.10
CA THR A 53 -5.84 -10.66 0.59
C THR A 53 -6.66 -10.08 1.74
N ASN A 54 -7.80 -9.48 1.42
CA ASN A 54 -8.82 -9.06 2.38
C ASN A 54 -10.10 -9.86 2.09
N ASN A 55 -10.67 -10.51 3.09
CA ASN A 55 -11.92 -11.29 2.97
C ASN A 55 -13.14 -10.37 2.97
N CYS A 56 -13.31 -9.62 1.89
CA CYS A 56 -14.37 -8.64 1.71
C CYS A 56 -15.03 -8.76 0.32
N SER A 57 -16.10 -8.02 0.10
CA SER A 57 -16.79 -7.97 -1.19
C SER A 57 -15.98 -7.23 -2.26
N ARG A 58 -16.36 -7.38 -3.54
CA ARG A 58 -15.73 -6.64 -4.65
C ARG A 58 -15.91 -5.13 -4.50
N GLU A 59 -17.06 -4.72 -4.01
CA GLU A 59 -17.38 -3.32 -3.73
C GLU A 59 -16.44 -2.74 -2.68
N GLU A 60 -16.19 -3.48 -1.59
CA GLU A 60 -15.25 -3.10 -0.54
C GLU A 60 -13.81 -3.11 -1.05
N LEU A 61 -13.41 -4.06 -1.91
CA LEU A 61 -12.11 -4.02 -2.58
C LEU A 61 -11.91 -2.70 -3.32
N LEU A 62 -12.89 -2.29 -4.14
CA LEU A 62 -12.83 -1.05 -4.92
C LEU A 62 -12.82 0.21 -4.06
N GLN A 63 -13.56 0.24 -2.95
CA GLN A 63 -13.56 1.36 -1.99
C GLN A 63 -12.19 1.58 -1.33
N ASN A 64 -11.39 0.53 -1.22
CA ASN A 64 -10.04 0.59 -0.66
C ASN A 64 -8.96 0.93 -1.69
N ILE A 65 -9.34 1.32 -2.90
CA ILE A 65 -8.45 1.75 -3.97
C ILE A 65 -8.71 3.23 -4.26
N PRO A 66 -7.98 4.15 -3.64
CA PRO A 66 -8.24 5.58 -3.72
C PRO A 66 -8.02 6.14 -5.12
N ARG A 67 -7.31 5.42 -5.99
CA ARG A 67 -6.95 5.88 -7.32
C ARG A 67 -7.14 4.80 -8.38
N ASN A 68 -7.77 5.18 -9.49
CA ASN A 68 -8.00 4.33 -10.66
C ASN A 68 -8.72 3.00 -10.38
N GLY A 69 -9.43 2.86 -9.26
CA GLY A 69 -10.11 1.62 -8.85
C GLY A 69 -11.05 1.06 -9.92
N ARG A 70 -11.72 1.93 -10.68
CA ARG A 70 -12.62 1.52 -11.78
C ARG A 70 -11.93 0.69 -12.86
N PHE A 71 -10.63 0.90 -13.09
CA PHE A 71 -9.84 0.10 -14.02
C PHE A 71 -9.81 -1.39 -13.66
N LEU A 72 -9.95 -1.72 -12.37
CA LEU A 72 -9.86 -3.08 -11.86
C LEU A 72 -11.17 -3.87 -11.87
N TYR A 73 -12.30 -3.28 -12.32
CA TYR A 73 -13.57 -4.00 -12.37
C TYR A 73 -13.47 -5.33 -13.11
N GLY A 74 -12.83 -5.34 -14.29
CA GLY A 74 -12.63 -6.55 -15.09
C GLY A 74 -11.77 -7.59 -14.38
N ALA A 75 -10.67 -7.16 -13.76
CA ALA A 75 -9.77 -8.05 -13.05
C ALA A 75 -10.43 -8.68 -11.82
N PHE A 76 -11.13 -7.89 -10.98
CA PHE A 76 -11.84 -8.42 -9.82
C PHE A 76 -13.09 -9.26 -10.19
N ALA A 77 -13.70 -9.02 -11.36
CA ALA A 77 -14.78 -9.88 -11.84
C ALA A 77 -14.28 -11.28 -12.23
N ARG A 78 -13.02 -11.41 -12.63
CA ARG A 78 -12.39 -12.67 -13.03
C ARG A 78 -11.66 -13.38 -11.90
N PHE A 79 -11.13 -12.62 -10.92
CA PHE A 79 -10.37 -13.19 -9.81
C PHE A 79 -10.44 -12.25 -8.60
N ASP A 80 -11.40 -12.46 -7.71
CA ASP A 80 -11.59 -11.65 -6.50
C ASP A 80 -10.91 -12.24 -5.25
N SER A 81 -11.23 -11.71 -4.08
CA SER A 81 -10.65 -12.16 -2.81
C SER A 81 -11.01 -13.59 -2.46
N ARG A 82 -12.23 -14.05 -2.81
CA ARG A 82 -12.68 -15.43 -2.57
C ARG A 82 -11.94 -16.39 -3.48
N ASP A 83 -11.76 -16.01 -4.74
CA ASP A 83 -10.97 -16.79 -5.70
C ASP A 83 -9.51 -16.90 -5.25
N ALA A 84 -8.93 -15.79 -4.74
CA ALA A 84 -7.58 -15.81 -4.20
C ALA A 84 -7.45 -16.75 -2.99
N MET A 85 -8.39 -16.70 -2.05
CA MET A 85 -8.40 -17.61 -0.91
C MET A 85 -8.51 -19.07 -1.36
N ALA A 86 -9.47 -19.40 -2.20
CA ALA A 86 -9.66 -20.76 -2.74
C ALA A 86 -8.43 -21.25 -3.52
N PHE A 87 -7.79 -20.36 -4.28
CA PHE A 87 -6.56 -20.68 -5.02
C PHE A 87 -5.42 -21.09 -4.08
N PHE A 88 -5.13 -20.31 -3.04
CA PHE A 88 -4.05 -20.62 -2.10
C PHE A 88 -4.36 -21.87 -1.26
N GLU A 89 -5.61 -22.07 -0.82
CA GLU A 89 -6.02 -23.28 -0.12
C GLU A 89 -5.86 -24.53 -1.01
N LYS A 90 -6.23 -24.44 -2.30
CA LYS A 90 -5.99 -25.51 -3.29
C LYS A 90 -4.50 -25.81 -3.49
N LEU A 91 -3.63 -24.81 -3.33
CA LEU A 91 -2.18 -25.01 -3.37
C LEU A 91 -1.60 -25.61 -2.07
N GLY A 92 -2.44 -25.86 -1.07
CA GLY A 92 -2.03 -26.42 0.21
C GLY A 92 -1.51 -25.38 1.20
N VAL A 93 -1.97 -24.14 1.09
CA VAL A 93 -1.70 -23.06 2.06
C VAL A 93 -2.99 -22.77 2.84
N PRO A 94 -3.18 -23.36 4.04
CA PRO A 94 -4.34 -23.06 4.88
C PRO A 94 -4.34 -21.59 5.28
N LEU A 95 -5.48 -20.95 5.22
CA LEU A 95 -5.66 -19.52 5.48
C LEU A 95 -6.46 -19.28 6.78
N LYS A 96 -6.26 -18.10 7.38
CA LYS A 96 -7.06 -17.55 8.48
C LYS A 96 -7.43 -16.11 8.20
N THR A 97 -8.62 -15.71 8.63
CA THR A 97 -9.07 -14.32 8.60
C THR A 97 -8.92 -13.70 9.98
N GLU A 98 -8.23 -12.57 10.07
CA GLU A 98 -8.03 -11.79 11.30
C GLU A 98 -8.88 -10.51 11.30
N ARG A 99 -8.80 -9.74 12.39
CA ARG A 99 -9.48 -8.45 12.54
C ARG A 99 -9.25 -7.55 11.32
N GLY A 100 -10.31 -6.92 10.83
CA GLY A 100 -10.30 -6.08 9.62
C GLY A 100 -10.27 -6.92 8.33
N ASN A 101 -10.79 -8.14 8.40
CA ASN A 101 -10.90 -9.09 7.27
C ASN A 101 -9.56 -9.43 6.60
N ARG A 102 -8.42 -9.19 7.26
CA ARG A 102 -7.09 -9.48 6.73
C ARG A 102 -6.85 -10.98 6.70
N VAL A 103 -6.40 -11.49 5.56
CA VAL A 103 -6.18 -12.92 5.34
C VAL A 103 -4.69 -13.23 5.40
N PHE A 104 -4.32 -14.19 6.24
CA PHE A 104 -2.94 -14.66 6.41
C PHE A 104 -2.87 -16.19 6.29
N PRO A 105 -1.71 -16.76 5.91
CA PRO A 105 -1.50 -18.20 6.10
C PRO A 105 -1.60 -18.55 7.59
N GLN A 106 -2.13 -19.73 7.91
CA GLN A 106 -2.24 -20.20 9.31
C GLN A 106 -0.87 -20.30 9.99
N SER A 107 0.17 -20.60 9.22
CA SER A 107 1.57 -20.69 9.69
C SER A 107 2.18 -19.35 10.07
N ASP A 108 1.56 -18.22 9.72
CA ASP A 108 2.14 -16.86 9.81
C ASP A 108 3.49 -16.71 9.07
N CYS A 109 3.73 -17.53 8.02
CA CYS A 109 4.96 -17.57 7.26
C CYS A 109 4.73 -17.24 5.78
N ALA A 110 5.28 -16.11 5.31
CA ALA A 110 5.15 -15.69 3.91
C ALA A 110 5.83 -16.67 2.93
N PHE A 111 6.83 -17.42 3.38
CA PHE A 111 7.52 -18.41 2.55
C PHE A 111 6.61 -19.59 2.15
N ASP A 112 5.57 -19.89 2.90
CA ASP A 112 4.62 -20.93 2.52
C ASP A 112 3.81 -20.52 1.30
N VAL A 113 3.43 -19.23 1.24
CA VAL A 113 2.72 -18.63 0.09
C VAL A 113 3.62 -18.60 -1.14
N SER A 114 4.82 -18.03 -1.05
CA SER A 114 5.76 -17.95 -2.18
C SER A 114 6.25 -19.33 -2.61
N GLY A 115 6.47 -20.24 -1.68
CA GLY A 115 6.85 -21.62 -1.93
C GLY A 115 5.76 -22.42 -2.65
N ALA A 116 4.48 -22.21 -2.30
CA ALA A 116 3.35 -22.84 -2.97
C ALA A 116 3.22 -22.38 -4.43
N LEU A 117 3.37 -21.07 -4.69
CA LEU A 117 3.40 -20.51 -6.05
C LEU A 117 4.55 -21.09 -6.87
N ARG A 118 5.77 -21.14 -6.31
CA ARG A 118 6.94 -21.72 -6.98
C ARG A 118 6.70 -23.19 -7.34
N ARG A 119 6.26 -24.02 -6.40
CA ARG A 119 5.94 -25.44 -6.66
C ARG A 119 4.86 -25.59 -7.75
N ARG A 120 3.89 -24.69 -7.81
CA ARG A 120 2.88 -24.70 -8.89
C ARG A 120 3.52 -24.42 -10.23
N CYS A 121 4.40 -23.41 -10.32
CA CYS A 121 5.16 -23.09 -11.54
C CYS A 121 5.99 -24.30 -12.01
N GLU A 122 6.72 -24.96 -11.11
CA GLU A 122 7.50 -26.15 -11.40
C GLU A 122 6.64 -27.30 -11.96
N ARG A 123 5.48 -27.57 -11.33
CA ARG A 123 4.54 -28.63 -11.77
C ARG A 123 3.93 -28.35 -13.16
N LEU A 124 3.81 -27.08 -13.54
CA LEU A 124 3.33 -26.66 -14.85
C LEU A 124 4.45 -26.67 -15.92
N GLY A 125 5.67 -27.06 -15.56
CA GLY A 125 6.80 -27.13 -16.50
C GLY A 125 7.32 -25.78 -16.95
N MET A 126 7.07 -24.71 -16.20
CA MET A 126 7.51 -23.36 -16.55
C MET A 126 9.04 -23.24 -16.45
N LYS A 127 9.64 -22.54 -17.39
CA LYS A 127 11.07 -22.22 -17.38
C LYS A 127 11.31 -20.94 -16.60
N TRP A 128 11.98 -21.03 -15.43
CA TRP A 128 12.52 -19.85 -14.76
C TRP A 128 13.95 -19.60 -15.21
N VAL A 129 14.19 -18.36 -15.69
CA VAL A 129 15.50 -17.90 -16.11
C VAL A 129 15.96 -16.79 -15.18
N ARG A 130 17.15 -16.97 -14.61
CA ARG A 130 17.77 -15.94 -13.77
C ARG A 130 18.47 -14.91 -14.62
N ASP A 131 17.68 -14.01 -15.22
CA ASP A 131 18.18 -12.93 -16.07
C ASP A 131 17.39 -11.64 -15.80
N ARG A 132 18.06 -10.51 -16.06
CA ARG A 132 17.46 -9.18 -16.02
C ARG A 132 17.01 -8.79 -17.43
N ALA A 133 15.71 -8.60 -17.61
CA ALA A 133 15.16 -8.08 -18.85
C ALA A 133 15.65 -6.62 -19.07
N VAL A 134 16.08 -6.35 -20.29
CA VAL A 134 16.61 -5.05 -20.74
C VAL A 134 15.60 -4.34 -21.64
N SER A 135 14.99 -5.05 -22.59
CA SER A 135 14.00 -4.51 -23.52
C SER A 135 12.93 -5.54 -23.85
N VAL A 136 11.78 -5.05 -24.28
CA VAL A 136 10.77 -5.85 -24.99
C VAL A 136 10.99 -5.64 -26.47
N ASP A 137 11.14 -6.73 -27.21
CA ASP A 137 11.45 -6.69 -28.62
C ASP A 137 10.15 -6.70 -29.45
N THR A 138 10.13 -5.90 -30.54
CA THR A 138 8.95 -5.79 -31.41
C THR A 138 9.35 -5.96 -32.87
N ASP A 139 8.46 -6.57 -33.63
CA ASP A 139 8.54 -6.64 -35.10
C ASP A 139 7.20 -6.16 -35.68
N GLY A 140 7.25 -5.23 -36.63
CA GLY A 140 6.03 -4.60 -37.17
C GLY A 140 5.13 -3.93 -36.13
N GLY A 141 5.69 -3.49 -34.98
CA GLY A 141 4.94 -2.85 -33.89
C GLY A 141 4.27 -3.85 -32.93
N ARG A 142 4.44 -5.16 -33.13
CA ARG A 142 3.95 -6.24 -32.30
C ARG A 142 5.09 -6.87 -31.50
N VAL A 143 4.80 -7.35 -30.29
CA VAL A 143 5.79 -8.06 -29.46
C VAL A 143 6.28 -9.33 -30.18
N CYS A 144 7.61 -9.54 -30.18
CA CYS A 144 8.25 -10.75 -30.68
C CYS A 144 9.21 -11.41 -29.66
N GLY A 145 9.49 -10.76 -28.52
CA GLY A 145 10.35 -11.33 -27.48
C GLY A 145 10.78 -10.36 -26.40
N VAL A 146 11.73 -10.81 -25.61
CA VAL A 146 12.42 -10.03 -24.58
C VAL A 146 13.91 -10.23 -24.72
N THR A 147 14.67 -9.14 -24.73
CA THR A 147 16.12 -9.16 -24.60
C THR A 147 16.51 -8.97 -23.13
N GLY A 148 17.27 -9.91 -22.60
CA GLY A 148 17.89 -9.86 -21.29
C GLY A 148 19.37 -9.53 -21.34
N GLN A 149 20.02 -9.49 -20.18
CA GLN A 149 21.48 -9.31 -20.09
C GLN A 149 22.28 -10.53 -20.60
N GLN A 150 21.68 -11.73 -20.50
CA GLN A 150 22.35 -13.00 -20.80
C GLN A 150 21.87 -13.62 -22.13
N GLY A 151 20.79 -13.11 -22.72
CA GLY A 151 20.27 -13.64 -23.99
C GLY A 151 18.93 -13.05 -24.39
N THR A 152 18.42 -13.55 -25.52
CA THR A 152 17.11 -13.21 -26.07
C THR A 152 16.13 -14.34 -25.87
N TYR A 153 14.88 -13.99 -25.58
CA TYR A 153 13.79 -14.91 -25.25
C TYR A 153 12.61 -14.65 -26.19
N PRO A 154 12.55 -15.34 -27.34
CA PRO A 154 11.46 -15.16 -28.31
C PRO A 154 10.09 -15.49 -27.67
N ALA A 155 9.12 -14.60 -27.81
CA ALA A 155 7.79 -14.75 -27.26
C ALA A 155 6.74 -14.01 -28.11
N GLU A 156 5.55 -14.58 -28.22
CA GLU A 156 4.41 -14.01 -28.93
C GLU A 156 3.56 -13.11 -28.02
N ALA A 157 3.78 -13.23 -26.72
CA ALA A 157 3.21 -12.32 -25.70
C ALA A 157 4.22 -12.08 -24.58
N VAL A 158 4.26 -10.84 -24.07
CA VAL A 158 5.11 -10.43 -22.95
C VAL A 158 4.25 -9.83 -21.86
N ILE A 159 4.42 -10.29 -20.63
CA ILE A 159 3.74 -9.74 -19.44
C ILE A 159 4.78 -9.02 -18.57
N LEU A 160 4.68 -7.68 -18.48
CA LEU A 160 5.49 -6.88 -17.57
C LEU A 160 4.85 -6.86 -16.17
N ALA A 161 5.51 -7.52 -15.21
CA ALA A 161 5.09 -7.64 -13.82
C ALA A 161 6.24 -7.29 -12.86
N THR A 162 7.03 -6.27 -13.22
CA THR A 162 8.28 -5.89 -12.56
C THR A 162 8.11 -5.17 -11.23
N GLY A 163 6.87 -4.87 -10.82
CA GLY A 163 6.58 -4.05 -9.65
C GLY A 163 6.88 -2.57 -9.85
N GLY A 164 6.96 -1.83 -8.74
CA GLY A 164 7.25 -0.40 -8.71
C GLY A 164 8.71 -0.06 -8.39
N VAL A 165 8.91 0.93 -7.49
CA VAL A 165 10.23 1.39 -7.03
C VAL A 165 10.38 1.36 -5.50
N SER A 166 9.37 0.85 -4.77
CA SER A 166 9.47 0.65 -3.33
C SER A 166 10.24 -0.63 -3.01
N TYR A 167 11.01 -0.64 -1.91
CA TYR A 167 11.89 -1.75 -1.53
C TYR A 167 12.83 -2.21 -2.66
N PRO A 168 13.69 -1.34 -3.21
CA PRO A 168 14.52 -1.66 -4.39
C PRO A 168 15.45 -2.86 -4.19
N ALA A 169 15.85 -3.16 -2.95
CA ALA A 169 16.63 -4.35 -2.61
C ALA A 169 15.89 -5.68 -2.90
N THR A 170 14.58 -5.64 -3.14
CA THR A 170 13.78 -6.81 -3.54
C THR A 170 13.68 -7.01 -5.05
N GLY A 171 14.22 -6.09 -5.86
CA GLY A 171 14.19 -6.14 -7.31
C GLY A 171 13.26 -5.10 -7.97
N SER A 172 12.53 -4.31 -7.18
CA SER A 172 11.65 -3.23 -7.67
C SER A 172 12.49 -1.99 -8.02
N THR A 173 13.13 -1.99 -9.17
CA THR A 173 14.11 -0.98 -9.61
C THR A 173 13.54 0.03 -10.63
N GLY A 174 12.30 -0.19 -11.10
CA GLY A 174 11.67 0.66 -12.12
C GLY A 174 12.05 0.30 -13.57
N ASP A 175 12.75 -0.80 -13.80
CA ASP A 175 13.11 -1.25 -15.17
C ASP A 175 11.89 -1.40 -16.08
N GLY A 176 10.77 -1.89 -15.56
CA GLY A 176 9.52 -2.02 -16.30
C GLY A 176 8.96 -0.69 -16.81
N TYR A 177 9.15 0.38 -16.03
CA TYR A 177 8.72 1.72 -16.47
C TYR A 177 9.52 2.22 -17.66
N ARG A 178 10.83 1.90 -17.69
CA ARG A 178 11.69 2.24 -18.85
C ARG A 178 11.24 1.45 -20.08
N MET A 179 11.12 0.13 -19.96
CA MET A 179 10.66 -0.73 -21.05
C MET A 179 9.28 -0.30 -21.60
N ALA A 180 8.35 0.03 -20.74
CA ALA A 180 7.03 0.52 -21.15
C ALA A 180 7.10 1.89 -21.86
N ARG A 181 7.96 2.81 -21.38
CA ARG A 181 8.17 4.12 -22.02
C ARG A 181 8.80 3.97 -23.40
N ASP A 182 9.76 3.07 -23.56
CA ASP A 182 10.43 2.80 -24.83
C ASP A 182 9.43 2.29 -25.90
N LEU A 183 8.30 1.70 -25.46
CA LEU A 183 7.16 1.28 -26.29
C LEU A 183 6.02 2.33 -26.37
N GLY A 184 6.29 3.58 -25.99
CA GLY A 184 5.35 4.69 -26.12
C GLY A 184 4.36 4.88 -24.98
N HIS A 185 4.46 4.09 -23.90
CA HIS A 185 3.57 4.27 -22.76
C HIS A 185 3.94 5.49 -21.91
N GLU A 186 2.93 6.25 -21.53
CA GLU A 186 3.06 7.32 -20.54
C GLU A 186 3.22 6.73 -19.14
N ILE A 187 4.26 7.20 -18.44
CA ILE A 187 4.51 6.81 -17.06
C ILE A 187 4.14 7.98 -16.15
N VAL A 188 3.09 7.79 -15.35
CA VAL A 188 2.77 8.71 -14.27
C VAL A 188 3.91 8.65 -13.26
N PRO A 189 4.51 9.81 -12.88
CA PRO A 189 5.68 9.82 -12.01
C PRO A 189 5.51 8.97 -10.76
N PRO A 190 6.39 7.95 -10.54
CA PRO A 190 6.31 7.11 -9.36
C PRO A 190 6.61 7.89 -8.09
N CYS A 191 5.80 7.70 -7.06
CA CYS A 191 6.00 8.25 -5.73
C CYS A 191 5.65 7.21 -4.66
N GLY A 192 6.11 7.43 -3.43
CA GLY A 192 5.75 6.57 -2.30
C GLY A 192 4.27 6.70 -1.94
N SER A 193 3.60 5.58 -1.77
CA SER A 193 2.27 5.48 -1.16
C SER A 193 2.34 4.56 0.06
N LEU A 194 1.48 4.81 1.06
CA LEU A 194 1.54 4.13 2.34
C LEU A 194 2.93 4.31 2.99
N VAL A 195 3.33 5.56 3.12
CA VAL A 195 4.65 5.97 3.57
C VAL A 195 4.54 6.85 4.83
N PRO A 196 5.45 6.73 5.82
CA PRO A 196 5.48 7.64 6.95
C PRO A 196 5.72 9.08 6.51
N LEU A 197 5.28 10.05 7.33
CA LEU A 197 5.40 11.47 7.06
C LEU A 197 6.43 12.11 7.99
N VAL A 198 7.26 12.98 7.41
CA VAL A 198 8.27 13.76 8.11
C VAL A 198 7.63 15.00 8.71
N SER A 199 8.03 15.35 9.92
CA SER A 199 7.62 16.56 10.62
C SER A 199 8.84 17.27 11.21
N GLY A 200 8.89 18.59 11.09
CA GLY A 200 9.86 19.43 11.82
C GLY A 200 9.42 19.77 13.25
N ASP A 201 8.24 19.33 13.68
CA ASP A 201 7.71 19.58 15.03
C ASP A 201 8.46 18.73 16.06
N ASP A 202 9.20 19.37 16.98
CA ASP A 202 9.93 18.70 18.06
C ASP A 202 9.05 17.84 18.95
N ALA A 203 7.77 18.18 19.04
CA ALA A 203 6.77 17.37 19.75
C ALA A 203 6.73 15.92 19.26
N CYS A 204 6.92 15.67 17.97
CA CYS A 204 6.96 14.30 17.43
C CYS A 204 8.14 13.51 18.02
N ARG A 205 9.31 14.10 18.08
CA ARG A 205 10.53 13.48 18.64
C ARG A 205 10.37 13.19 20.14
N ARG A 206 9.80 14.14 20.89
CA ARG A 206 9.55 14.00 22.33
C ARG A 206 8.52 12.93 22.67
N MET A 207 7.59 12.68 21.74
CA MET A 207 6.58 11.62 21.84
C MET A 207 6.98 10.34 21.10
N GLN A 208 8.22 10.20 20.66
CA GLN A 208 8.68 9.01 19.94
C GLN A 208 8.29 7.70 20.63
N GLY A 209 7.77 6.75 19.88
CA GLY A 209 7.29 5.46 20.37
C GLY A 209 5.84 5.47 20.90
N LEU A 210 5.23 6.64 21.05
CA LEU A 210 3.85 6.74 21.45
C LEU A 210 2.92 6.30 20.31
N ALA A 211 2.16 5.23 20.54
CA ALA A 211 1.06 4.81 19.68
C ALA A 211 -0.26 5.34 20.25
N LEU A 212 -0.93 6.21 19.51
CA LEU A 212 -2.29 6.63 19.81
C LEU A 212 -3.27 5.63 19.19
N LYS A 213 -4.21 5.15 19.98
CA LYS A 213 -5.31 4.27 19.57
C LYS A 213 -6.63 5.01 19.67
N ASN A 214 -7.58 4.63 18.79
CA ASN A 214 -8.91 5.19 18.79
C ASN A 214 -8.92 6.72 18.68
N VAL A 215 -8.13 7.26 17.76
CA VAL A 215 -8.12 8.68 17.40
C VAL A 215 -8.69 8.88 16.01
N GLU A 216 -9.21 10.07 15.71
CA GLU A 216 -9.57 10.48 14.35
C GLU A 216 -8.47 11.37 13.80
N LEU A 217 -7.99 11.03 12.61
CA LEU A 217 -7.00 11.81 11.86
C LEU A 217 -7.68 12.53 10.69
N THR A 218 -7.52 13.85 10.63
CA THR A 218 -7.88 14.65 9.46
C THR A 218 -6.62 15.25 8.84
N ALA A 219 -6.33 14.91 7.60
CA ALA A 219 -5.27 15.56 6.82
C ALA A 219 -5.83 16.73 6.03
N LEU A 220 -5.21 17.89 6.17
CA LEU A 220 -5.64 19.16 5.59
C LEU A 220 -4.53 19.72 4.69
N ASN A 221 -4.92 20.33 3.55
CA ASN A 221 -3.97 21.11 2.75
C ASN A 221 -3.87 22.56 3.25
N GLY A 222 -2.98 23.36 2.66
CA GLY A 222 -2.72 24.75 3.03
C GLY A 222 -3.95 25.67 2.97
N LYS A 223 -5.01 25.27 2.24
CA LYS A 223 -6.31 25.95 2.17
C LYS A 223 -7.34 25.39 3.15
N ASN A 224 -6.93 24.58 4.11
CA ASN A 224 -7.80 23.89 5.08
C ASN A 224 -8.82 22.92 4.46
N LYS A 225 -8.62 22.51 3.21
CA LYS A 225 -9.47 21.50 2.58
C LYS A 225 -9.06 20.12 3.07
N VAL A 226 -10.04 19.33 3.50
CA VAL A 226 -9.85 17.94 3.90
C VAL A 226 -9.40 17.12 2.70
N GLN A 227 -8.25 16.45 2.83
CA GLN A 227 -7.70 15.51 1.86
C GLN A 227 -8.01 14.06 2.26
N PHE A 228 -8.02 13.80 3.57
CA PHE A 228 -8.28 12.49 4.13
C PHE A 228 -8.85 12.65 5.54
N ARG A 229 -9.75 11.75 5.96
CA ARG A 229 -10.23 11.62 7.33
C ARG A 229 -10.55 10.16 7.60
N ASP A 230 -10.06 9.64 8.72
CA ASP A 230 -10.36 8.28 9.15
C ASP A 230 -10.07 8.10 10.64
N PHE A 231 -10.61 7.02 11.22
CA PHE A 231 -10.49 6.64 12.62
C PHE A 231 -9.58 5.41 12.77
N GLY A 232 -8.66 5.42 13.76
CA GLY A 232 -7.77 4.28 13.96
C GLY A 232 -6.58 4.58 14.86
N GLU A 233 -5.39 4.14 14.42
CA GLU A 233 -4.14 4.20 15.15
C GLU A 233 -3.09 5.06 14.43
N LEU A 234 -2.31 5.83 15.21
CA LEU A 234 -1.20 6.67 14.77
C LEU A 234 0.01 6.42 15.66
N LEU A 235 1.22 6.49 15.10
CA LEU A 235 2.48 6.32 15.81
C LEU A 235 3.36 7.57 15.65
N PHE A 236 3.83 8.14 16.76
CA PHE A 236 4.88 9.15 16.75
C PHE A 236 6.26 8.51 16.63
N THR A 237 7.13 9.12 15.81
CA THR A 237 8.50 8.65 15.54
C THR A 237 9.48 9.81 15.72
N HIS A 238 10.78 9.50 15.72
CA HIS A 238 11.83 10.52 15.84
C HIS A 238 11.87 11.48 14.63
N PHE A 239 11.33 11.09 13.48
CA PHE A 239 11.29 11.92 12.25
C PHE A 239 9.93 12.56 11.98
N GLY A 240 8.89 12.21 12.73
CA GLY A 240 7.52 12.66 12.48
C GLY A 240 6.48 11.65 12.90
N VAL A 241 5.63 11.22 11.97
CA VAL A 241 4.48 10.34 12.26
C VAL A 241 4.38 9.17 11.29
N SER A 242 3.82 8.06 11.78
CA SER A 242 3.57 6.81 11.06
C SER A 242 2.31 6.12 11.60
N GLY A 243 2.15 4.83 11.32
CA GLY A 243 1.01 4.04 11.75
C GLY A 243 -0.11 4.00 10.69
N PRO A 244 -1.11 3.14 10.88
CA PRO A 244 -2.12 2.84 9.84
C PRO A 244 -2.81 4.07 9.27
N LEU A 245 -3.25 5.00 10.12
CA LEU A 245 -3.91 6.25 9.69
C LEU A 245 -2.99 7.12 8.83
N VAL A 246 -1.73 7.31 9.26
CA VAL A 246 -0.78 8.15 8.54
C VAL A 246 -0.40 7.53 7.20
N LEU A 247 -0.20 6.21 7.17
CA LEU A 247 0.07 5.49 5.93
C LEU A 247 -1.09 5.65 4.94
N SER A 248 -2.33 5.49 5.38
CA SER A 248 -3.51 5.71 4.53
C SER A 248 -3.62 7.17 4.08
N ALA A 249 -3.41 8.14 4.99
CA ALA A 249 -3.42 9.56 4.66
C ALA A 249 -2.39 9.92 3.58
N SER A 250 -1.19 9.32 3.64
CA SER A 250 -0.10 9.61 2.69
C SER A 250 -0.46 9.32 1.24
N ALA A 251 -1.37 8.37 0.97
CA ALA A 251 -1.87 8.07 -0.37
C ALA A 251 -2.62 9.25 -1.02
N HIS A 252 -3.10 10.19 -0.21
CA HIS A 252 -3.83 11.39 -0.65
C HIS A 252 -2.97 12.66 -0.69
N LEU A 253 -1.77 12.64 -0.08
CA LEU A 253 -0.90 13.81 0.06
C LEU A 253 0.22 13.74 -0.99
N ARG A 254 -0.02 14.29 -2.19
CA ARG A 254 0.86 14.05 -3.35
C ARG A 254 1.59 15.30 -3.86
N HIS A 255 1.04 16.48 -3.64
CA HIS A 255 1.54 17.70 -4.27
C HIS A 255 2.47 18.48 -3.34
N TRP A 256 3.47 17.79 -2.78
CA TRP A 256 4.44 18.36 -1.85
C TRP A 256 5.27 19.51 -2.41
N ASP A 257 5.34 19.62 -3.73
CA ASP A 257 5.98 20.71 -4.46
C ASP A 257 5.15 22.01 -4.47
N ARG A 258 3.85 21.93 -4.24
CA ARG A 258 2.89 23.05 -4.38
C ARG A 258 2.02 23.27 -3.16
N GLU A 259 1.85 22.24 -2.33
CA GLU A 259 0.94 22.26 -1.19
C GLU A 259 1.67 21.96 0.11
N GLN A 260 1.30 22.68 1.15
CA GLN A 260 1.64 22.36 2.50
C GLN A 260 0.53 21.51 3.11
N TYR A 261 0.89 20.55 3.94
CA TYR A 261 -0.07 19.70 4.63
C TYR A 261 0.09 19.76 6.13
N ARG A 262 -1.02 19.59 6.84
CA ARG A 262 -1.04 19.41 8.28
C ARG A 262 -2.00 18.30 8.66
N LEU A 263 -1.69 17.64 9.73
CA LEU A 263 -2.52 16.61 10.35
C LEU A 263 -3.21 17.23 11.56
N SER A 264 -4.50 17.03 11.71
CA SER A 264 -5.30 17.36 12.88
C SER A 264 -5.80 16.07 13.50
N ILE A 265 -5.46 15.83 14.76
CA ILE A 265 -5.76 14.59 15.47
C ILE A 265 -6.78 14.90 16.55
N ASP A 266 -7.98 14.35 16.43
CA ASP A 266 -8.94 14.30 17.53
C ASP A 266 -8.55 13.16 18.49
N LEU A 267 -8.07 13.52 19.67
CA LEU A 267 -7.62 12.58 20.69
C LEU A 267 -8.78 11.93 21.46
N LYS A 268 -9.98 12.48 21.33
CA LYS A 268 -11.21 12.05 22.04
C LYS A 268 -12.42 12.00 21.11
N PRO A 269 -12.39 11.24 20.01
CA PRO A 269 -13.47 11.25 19.00
C PRO A 269 -14.81 10.73 19.56
N ALA A 270 -14.78 9.88 20.59
CA ALA A 270 -15.99 9.38 21.25
C ALA A 270 -16.71 10.42 22.11
N LEU A 271 -16.07 11.55 22.42
CA LEU A 271 -16.66 12.64 23.22
C LEU A 271 -16.91 13.85 22.29
N ASP A 272 -18.16 14.31 22.23
CA ASP A 272 -18.46 15.63 21.70
C ASP A 272 -17.90 16.73 22.63
N ARG A 273 -17.94 17.98 22.18
CA ARG A 273 -17.35 19.10 22.94
C ARG A 273 -17.98 19.27 24.32
N GLU A 274 -19.31 19.15 24.42
CA GLU A 274 -20.04 19.31 25.67
C GLU A 274 -19.67 18.21 26.68
N LYS A 275 -19.60 16.95 26.25
CA LYS A 275 -19.17 15.84 27.10
C LYS A 275 -17.70 15.93 27.50
N LEU A 276 -16.85 16.43 26.62
CA LEU A 276 -15.43 16.64 26.92
C LEU A 276 -15.26 17.76 27.95
N GLU A 277 -15.95 18.90 27.79
CA GLU A 277 -15.93 19.98 28.78
C GLU A 277 -16.43 19.49 30.14
N ALA A 278 -17.59 18.79 30.19
CA ALA A 278 -18.13 18.21 31.41
C ALA A 278 -17.13 17.23 32.07
N ARG A 279 -16.43 16.43 31.31
CA ARG A 279 -15.38 15.53 31.79
C ARG A 279 -14.21 16.30 32.40
N ILE A 280 -13.71 17.34 31.72
CA ILE A 280 -12.60 18.19 32.21
C ILE A 280 -13.03 18.87 33.54
N LEU A 281 -14.22 19.46 33.59
CA LEU A 281 -14.74 20.12 34.78
C LEU A 281 -14.85 19.17 35.95
N ARG A 282 -15.37 17.95 35.75
CA ARG A 282 -15.47 16.92 36.77
C ARG A 282 -14.09 16.54 37.31
N ASP A 283 -13.14 16.20 36.43
CA ASP A 283 -11.82 15.74 36.84
C ASP A 283 -11.02 16.81 37.59
N LEU A 284 -11.24 18.12 37.28
CA LEU A 284 -10.68 19.26 38.04
C LEU A 284 -11.37 19.44 39.38
N GLY A 285 -12.70 19.31 39.42
CA GLY A 285 -13.50 19.49 40.64
C GLY A 285 -13.30 18.41 41.69
N GLU A 286 -13.06 17.16 41.26
CA GLU A 286 -12.79 16.04 42.17
C GLU A 286 -11.41 16.16 42.86
N ASN A 287 -10.46 16.91 42.28
CA ASN A 287 -9.09 17.01 42.76
C ASN A 287 -8.54 18.47 42.75
N PRO A 288 -9.20 19.43 43.45
CA PRO A 288 -8.90 20.86 43.29
C PRO A 288 -7.47 21.27 43.65
N ASN A 289 -6.84 20.56 44.58
CA ASN A 289 -5.48 20.84 45.06
C ASN A 289 -4.40 20.01 44.38
N ARG A 290 -4.79 19.12 43.44
CA ARG A 290 -3.83 18.29 42.67
C ARG A 290 -3.19 19.12 41.58
N ASP A 291 -1.94 18.77 41.22
CA ASP A 291 -1.26 19.38 40.08
C ASP A 291 -2.01 19.04 38.80
N PHE A 292 -2.26 20.02 37.94
CA PHE A 292 -3.03 19.87 36.70
C PHE A 292 -2.43 18.81 35.77
N GLU A 293 -1.10 18.72 35.71
CA GLU A 293 -0.40 17.70 34.91
C GLU A 293 -0.77 16.26 35.27
N LYS A 294 -1.06 16.01 36.57
CA LYS A 294 -1.49 14.69 37.06
C LYS A 294 -2.93 14.38 36.67
N ILE A 295 -3.76 15.41 36.53
CA ILE A 295 -5.12 15.28 36.01
C ILE A 295 -5.10 15.05 34.51
N LEU A 296 -4.29 15.83 33.80
CA LEU A 296 -4.10 15.69 32.35
C LEU A 296 -3.60 14.29 31.96
N ALA A 297 -2.76 13.66 32.78
CA ALA A 297 -2.32 12.27 32.60
C ALA A 297 -3.46 11.23 32.65
N GLY A 298 -4.62 11.57 33.21
CA GLY A 298 -5.85 10.77 33.14
C GLY A 298 -6.63 10.94 31.83
N LEU A 299 -6.33 12.01 31.08
CA LEU A 299 -6.97 12.31 29.80
C LEU A 299 -6.12 11.88 28.60
N VAL A 300 -4.79 11.96 28.70
CA VAL A 300 -3.87 11.68 27.60
C VAL A 300 -2.71 10.81 28.07
N PRO A 301 -1.98 10.14 27.18
CA PRO A 301 -0.74 9.43 27.53
C PRO A 301 0.30 10.33 28.18
N HIS A 302 1.08 9.79 29.12
CA HIS A 302 2.05 10.55 29.90
C HIS A 302 3.05 11.35 29.05
N SER A 303 3.53 10.80 27.93
CA SER A 303 4.46 11.49 27.03
C SER A 303 3.87 12.70 26.30
N MET A 304 2.54 12.82 26.23
CA MET A 304 1.85 13.99 25.67
C MET A 304 1.71 15.14 26.69
N VAL A 305 1.73 14.84 28.00
CA VAL A 305 1.45 15.84 29.04
C VAL A 305 2.38 17.05 28.93
N PRO A 306 3.73 16.91 28.87
CA PRO A 306 4.61 18.06 28.74
C PRO A 306 4.39 18.88 27.46
N VAL A 307 4.08 18.21 26.35
CA VAL A 307 3.80 18.85 25.05
C VAL A 307 2.51 19.67 25.11
N ILE A 308 1.48 19.15 25.75
CA ILE A 308 0.19 19.83 25.90
C ILE A 308 0.33 21.05 26.82
N LEU A 309 1.04 20.92 27.97
CA LEU A 309 1.29 22.04 28.88
C LEU A 309 2.01 23.18 28.17
N GLU A 310 3.06 22.86 27.39
CA GLU A 310 3.82 23.83 26.62
C GLU A 310 2.95 24.54 25.56
N ARG A 311 2.16 23.79 24.80
CA ARG A 311 1.26 24.36 23.77
C ARG A 311 0.15 25.23 24.36
N LEU A 312 -0.22 24.98 25.60
CA LEU A 312 -1.22 25.77 26.34
C LEU A 312 -0.60 26.89 27.18
N GLU A 313 0.74 27.01 27.19
CA GLU A 313 1.47 27.94 28.03
C GLU A 313 1.09 27.82 29.53
N ILE A 314 0.82 26.58 29.98
CA ILE A 314 0.46 26.28 31.37
C ILE A 314 1.71 25.85 32.14
N PRO A 315 2.07 26.56 33.23
CA PRO A 315 3.23 26.21 34.01
C PRO A 315 3.06 24.87 34.73
N VAL A 316 4.17 24.11 34.84
CA VAL A 316 4.24 22.89 35.65
C VAL A 316 3.93 23.21 37.11
N GLY A 317 3.15 22.35 37.75
CA GLY A 317 2.75 22.54 39.16
C GLY A 317 1.54 23.46 39.39
N LEU A 318 0.89 23.97 38.30
CA LEU A 318 -0.37 24.69 38.43
C LEU A 318 -1.41 23.79 39.06
N LYS A 319 -2.12 24.28 40.11
CA LYS A 319 -3.18 23.53 40.76
C LYS A 319 -4.46 23.52 39.93
N ALA A 320 -5.22 22.43 40.02
CA ALA A 320 -6.47 22.24 39.28
C ALA A 320 -7.49 23.36 39.49
N ASN A 321 -7.63 23.86 40.72
CA ASN A 321 -8.50 24.99 41.07
C ASN A 321 -8.07 26.34 40.48
N SER A 322 -6.82 26.44 40.00
CA SER A 322 -6.26 27.64 39.39
C SER A 322 -6.38 27.65 37.87
N VAL A 323 -6.85 26.55 37.28
CA VAL A 323 -7.04 26.44 35.81
C VAL A 323 -8.23 27.31 35.39
N THR A 324 -7.96 28.34 34.59
CA THR A 324 -8.95 29.32 34.14
C THR A 324 -9.90 28.73 33.10
N LYS A 325 -11.05 29.40 32.90
CA LYS A 325 -12.00 29.02 31.85
C LYS A 325 -11.38 29.08 30.44
N ALA A 326 -10.51 30.07 30.20
CA ALA A 326 -9.78 30.20 28.94
C ALA A 326 -8.86 29.02 28.68
N GLN A 327 -8.08 28.62 29.69
CA GLN A 327 -7.19 27.44 29.60
C GLN A 327 -7.96 26.14 29.39
N ARG A 328 -9.13 25.96 30.02
CA ARG A 328 -9.99 24.76 29.80
C ARG A 328 -10.49 24.70 28.35
N ARG A 329 -10.94 25.83 27.79
CA ARG A 329 -11.38 25.89 26.39
C ARG A 329 -10.23 25.61 25.42
N ALA A 330 -9.06 26.18 25.68
CA ALA A 330 -7.87 25.92 24.89
C ALA A 330 -7.46 24.43 24.95
N LEU A 331 -7.57 23.81 26.13
CA LEU A 331 -7.34 22.36 26.28
C LEU A 331 -8.35 21.55 25.48
N GLU A 332 -9.64 21.90 25.55
CA GLU A 332 -10.67 21.22 24.76
C GLU A 332 -10.39 21.30 23.26
N GLU A 333 -10.08 22.49 22.75
CA GLU A 333 -9.72 22.71 21.36
C GLU A 333 -8.50 21.89 20.95
N LEU A 334 -7.47 21.86 21.79
CA LEU A 334 -6.24 21.10 21.55
C LEU A 334 -6.50 19.58 21.54
N LEU A 335 -7.34 19.07 22.46
CA LEU A 335 -7.72 17.65 22.51
C LEU A 335 -8.56 17.22 21.30
N LYS A 336 -9.38 18.13 20.77
CA LYS A 336 -10.21 17.90 19.56
C LYS A 336 -9.47 18.17 18.26
N GLY A 337 -8.28 18.77 18.30
CA GLY A 337 -7.54 19.15 17.12
C GLY A 337 -6.03 19.30 17.37
N PHE A 338 -5.39 18.25 17.90
CA PHE A 338 -3.95 18.24 18.09
C PHE A 338 -3.24 18.23 16.74
N THR A 339 -2.60 19.35 16.39
CA THR A 339 -2.01 19.55 15.07
C THR A 339 -0.54 19.09 15.00
N VAL A 340 -0.18 18.51 13.85
CA VAL A 340 1.20 18.19 13.46
C VAL A 340 1.41 18.69 12.04
N SER A 341 2.37 19.60 11.85
CA SER A 341 2.79 20.05 10.52
C SER A 341 3.69 19.00 9.89
N VAL A 342 3.41 18.61 8.65
CA VAL A 342 4.21 17.64 7.91
C VAL A 342 4.88 18.30 6.72
N THR A 343 6.15 17.95 6.49
CA THR A 343 7.01 18.59 5.48
C THR A 343 7.21 17.73 4.23
N GLY A 344 6.93 16.43 4.31
CA GLY A 344 7.08 15.51 3.19
C GLY A 344 6.91 14.06 3.60
N PRO A 345 6.86 13.15 2.62
CA PRO A 345 6.94 11.73 2.87
C PRO A 345 8.39 11.30 3.15
N ARG A 346 8.56 10.14 3.79
CA ARG A 346 9.84 9.43 3.79
C ARG A 346 10.21 8.99 2.36
N PRO A 347 11.48 8.67 2.07
CA PRO A 347 11.91 8.21 0.74
C PRO A 347 11.03 7.07 0.20
N VAL A 348 10.79 7.05 -1.11
CA VAL A 348 9.97 6.02 -1.78
C VAL A 348 10.48 4.60 -1.53
N ALA A 349 11.78 4.43 -1.29
CA ALA A 349 12.37 3.14 -0.92
C ALA A 349 11.80 2.56 0.41
N GLU A 350 11.28 3.41 1.29
CA GLU A 350 10.67 3.03 2.58
C GLU A 350 9.12 2.92 2.49
N ALA A 351 8.53 3.31 1.36
CA ALA A 351 7.10 3.19 1.13
C ALA A 351 6.67 1.72 1.02
N ILE A 352 5.48 1.38 1.52
CA ILE A 352 4.97 0.01 1.39
C ILE A 352 4.72 -0.33 -0.07
N VAL A 353 4.16 0.63 -0.83
CA VAL A 353 3.87 0.49 -2.25
C VAL A 353 4.24 1.75 -3.02
N THR A 354 4.42 1.59 -4.33
CA THR A 354 4.57 2.68 -5.28
C THR A 354 3.20 3.11 -5.78
N SER A 355 2.96 4.41 -5.85
CA SER A 355 1.87 5.03 -6.59
C SER A 355 2.41 5.71 -7.83
N GLY A 356 1.62 5.77 -8.91
CA GLY A 356 2.12 6.08 -10.25
C GLY A 356 2.49 4.81 -11.01
N GLY A 357 3.06 4.97 -12.19
CA GLY A 357 3.40 3.85 -13.08
C GLY A 357 2.74 3.97 -14.45
N VAL A 358 2.58 2.85 -15.14
CA VAL A 358 1.96 2.81 -16.48
C VAL A 358 0.53 3.34 -16.42
N LYS A 359 0.24 4.37 -17.21
CA LYS A 359 -1.05 5.03 -17.24
C LYS A 359 -2.16 4.09 -17.69
N VAL A 360 -3.10 3.78 -16.80
CA VAL A 360 -4.10 2.71 -16.99
C VAL A 360 -5.04 2.94 -18.18
N ASN A 361 -5.22 4.19 -18.65
CA ASN A 361 -6.03 4.44 -19.84
C ASN A 361 -5.41 3.91 -21.15
N GLN A 362 -4.11 3.57 -21.13
CA GLN A 362 -3.38 2.96 -22.24
C GLN A 362 -3.34 1.42 -22.14
N VAL A 363 -4.01 0.85 -21.15
CA VAL A 363 -4.13 -0.59 -20.93
C VAL A 363 -5.60 -0.99 -21.04
N GLN A 364 -5.88 -2.14 -21.66
CA GLN A 364 -7.22 -2.68 -21.81
C GLN A 364 -7.68 -3.31 -20.48
N PRO A 365 -8.72 -2.81 -19.81
CA PRO A 365 -9.11 -3.27 -18.48
C PRO A 365 -9.70 -4.70 -18.47
N SER A 366 -10.14 -5.22 -19.60
CA SER A 366 -10.72 -6.57 -19.74
C SER A 366 -9.68 -7.66 -19.99
N THR A 367 -8.44 -7.31 -20.39
CA THR A 367 -7.38 -8.26 -20.74
C THR A 367 -6.02 -7.94 -20.12
N MET A 368 -5.83 -6.73 -19.60
CA MET A 368 -4.54 -6.16 -19.18
C MET A 368 -3.56 -5.94 -20.34
N GLU A 369 -3.99 -6.05 -21.59
CA GLU A 369 -3.15 -5.82 -22.78
C GLU A 369 -2.92 -4.32 -23.02
N SER A 370 -1.76 -3.99 -23.53
CA SER A 370 -1.43 -2.66 -24.06
C SER A 370 -2.37 -2.30 -25.22
N LYS A 371 -2.87 -1.06 -25.21
CA LYS A 371 -3.59 -0.50 -26.36
C LYS A 371 -2.64 0.05 -27.46
N LEU A 372 -1.34 0.12 -27.17
CA LEU A 372 -0.33 0.69 -28.04
C LEU A 372 0.51 -0.38 -28.74
N THR A 373 0.78 -1.49 -28.06
CA THR A 373 1.68 -2.56 -28.52
C THR A 373 0.98 -3.89 -28.34
N PRO A 374 0.42 -4.48 -29.40
CA PRO A 374 -0.20 -5.80 -29.36
C PRO A 374 0.73 -6.89 -28.85
N GLY A 375 0.21 -7.77 -27.99
CA GLY A 375 0.98 -8.84 -27.35
C GLY A 375 1.73 -8.40 -26.07
N LEU A 376 1.68 -7.11 -25.69
CA LEU A 376 2.25 -6.61 -24.45
C LEU A 376 1.14 -6.53 -23.37
N TYR A 377 1.41 -7.07 -22.17
CA TYR A 377 0.49 -7.06 -21.04
C TYR A 377 1.16 -6.47 -19.80
N PHE A 378 0.37 -5.94 -18.87
CA PHE A 378 0.83 -5.36 -17.62
C PHE A 378 0.11 -5.98 -16.43
N ALA A 379 0.84 -6.24 -15.33
CA ALA A 379 0.24 -6.79 -14.11
C ALA A 379 0.90 -6.26 -12.82
N GLY A 380 0.07 -6.01 -11.81
CA GLY A 380 0.52 -5.61 -10.48
C GLY A 380 0.95 -4.15 -10.38
N GLU A 381 1.91 -3.88 -9.50
CA GLU A 381 2.35 -2.55 -9.05
C GLU A 381 3.06 -1.71 -10.14
N ILE A 382 3.31 -2.26 -11.33
CA ILE A 382 3.78 -1.49 -12.49
C ILE A 382 2.69 -0.55 -13.03
N LEU A 383 1.41 -0.87 -12.81
CA LEU A 383 0.26 -0.08 -13.20
C LEU A 383 0.07 1.12 -12.25
N ASP A 384 -0.42 2.25 -12.77
CA ASP A 384 -0.81 3.41 -11.95
C ASP A 384 -2.07 3.12 -11.12
N VAL A 385 -1.96 2.14 -10.20
CA VAL A 385 -3.01 1.72 -9.26
C VAL A 385 -2.37 1.34 -7.94
N ASP A 386 -2.87 1.89 -6.86
CA ASP A 386 -2.47 1.53 -5.50
C ASP A 386 -3.67 1.51 -4.55
N ALA A 387 -3.60 0.70 -3.51
CA ALA A 387 -4.66 0.51 -2.52
C ALA A 387 -4.14 0.73 -1.10
N TYR A 388 -5.05 0.86 -0.13
CA TYR A 388 -4.70 0.92 1.29
C TYR A 388 -4.03 -0.36 1.79
N THR A 389 -3.53 -0.30 3.04
CA THR A 389 -3.05 -1.50 3.73
C THR A 389 -4.22 -2.45 4.02
N GLY A 390 -3.94 -3.76 4.15
CA GLY A 390 -4.99 -4.71 4.49
C GLY A 390 -5.12 -5.91 3.54
N GLY A 391 -4.16 -6.10 2.62
CA GLY A 391 -4.15 -7.19 1.64
C GLY A 391 -4.59 -6.76 0.24
N PHE A 392 -5.07 -5.53 0.09
CA PHE A 392 -5.63 -5.02 -1.18
C PHE A 392 -4.61 -4.93 -2.31
N ASN A 393 -3.37 -4.50 -2.03
CA ASN A 393 -2.32 -4.42 -3.06
C ASN A 393 -1.88 -5.80 -3.57
N LEU A 394 -1.86 -6.82 -2.71
CA LEU A 394 -1.64 -8.19 -3.17
C LEU A 394 -2.84 -8.71 -3.96
N GLN A 395 -4.07 -8.37 -3.57
CA GLN A 395 -5.24 -8.71 -4.37
C GLN A 395 -5.19 -8.10 -5.78
N ILE A 396 -4.76 -6.83 -5.91
CA ILE A 396 -4.51 -6.21 -7.23
C ILE A 396 -3.50 -7.02 -8.02
N ALA A 397 -2.39 -7.42 -7.38
CA ALA A 397 -1.36 -8.23 -8.03
C ALA A 397 -1.89 -9.58 -8.52
N TRP A 398 -2.69 -10.28 -7.69
CA TRP A 398 -3.30 -11.56 -8.06
C TRP A 398 -4.29 -11.40 -9.21
N SER A 399 -5.22 -10.46 -9.10
CA SER A 399 -6.30 -10.28 -10.07
C SER A 399 -5.78 -9.83 -11.44
N THR A 400 -4.87 -8.84 -11.46
CA THR A 400 -4.29 -8.36 -12.71
C THR A 400 -3.33 -9.38 -13.31
N GLY A 401 -2.58 -10.10 -12.48
CA GLY A 401 -1.71 -11.20 -12.93
C GLY A 401 -2.50 -12.33 -13.55
N HIS A 402 -3.56 -12.80 -12.87
CA HIS A 402 -4.44 -13.84 -13.39
C HIS A 402 -5.07 -13.43 -14.73
N LEU A 403 -5.63 -12.21 -14.81
CA LEU A 403 -6.25 -11.72 -16.04
C LEU A 403 -5.25 -11.58 -17.19
N ALA A 404 -4.07 -10.99 -16.94
CA ALA A 404 -3.02 -10.85 -17.94
C ALA A 404 -2.53 -12.22 -18.45
N GLY A 405 -2.30 -13.17 -17.53
CA GLY A 405 -1.84 -14.52 -17.88
C GLY A 405 -2.86 -15.28 -18.71
N THR A 406 -4.12 -15.28 -18.28
CA THR A 406 -5.22 -15.93 -19.02
C THR A 406 -5.39 -15.32 -20.40
N SER A 407 -5.38 -13.98 -20.51
CA SER A 407 -5.54 -13.28 -21.79
C SER A 407 -4.37 -13.51 -22.73
N ALA A 408 -3.14 -13.52 -22.20
CA ALA A 408 -1.94 -13.77 -23.01
C ALA A 408 -1.91 -15.19 -23.60
N ALA A 409 -2.53 -16.16 -22.93
CA ALA A 409 -2.57 -17.57 -23.40
C ALA A 409 -3.59 -17.80 -24.51
N VAL A 410 -4.62 -16.97 -24.66
CA VAL A 410 -5.62 -17.11 -25.71
C VAL A 410 -4.95 -17.03 -27.09
N ALA A 411 -5.24 -18.00 -27.96
CA ALA A 411 -4.79 -17.97 -29.34
C ALA A 411 -5.53 -16.86 -30.12
N GLU A 412 -4.84 -16.23 -31.07
CA GLU A 412 -5.49 -15.24 -31.95
C GLU A 412 -6.43 -16.00 -32.88
N GLY A 413 -7.73 -15.74 -32.79
CA GLY A 413 -8.75 -16.30 -33.70
C GLY A 413 -9.92 -17.01 -33.05
N GLU A 414 -10.06 -16.98 -31.71
CA GLU A 414 -11.28 -17.40 -31.03
C GLU A 414 -12.13 -16.22 -30.51
#